data_bda250bdf271ee5335c9118a4f6a3859
#
_entry.id   bda250bdf271ee5335c9118a4f6a3859
#
_cell.length_a   1.000
_cell.length_b   1.000
_cell.length_c   1.000
_cell.angle_alpha   90.00
_cell.angle_beta   90.00
_cell.angle_gamma   90.00
#
_symmetry.space_group_name_H-M   'P 1'
#
loop_
_entity.id
_entity.type
_entity.pdbx_description
1 polymer ?
#
loop_
_entity_poly.entity_id
_entity_poly.type
_entity_poly.pdbx_seq_one_letter_code
_entity_poly.pdbx_strand_id
1 'polypeptide(L)'
;MKLFYYCYGRAHSSVIAGSIHLNRLPGDRIPSVKEILDVPEFDQSDGSDFGIPYFLGRDECDNEIFIIGFGGGVALGLQTIYFLLERLGNPIEWKFFNSLGSIGWLTKVGGFISKKLNWSGLGRYLAALGIQQSYSNLVKLVKTVKET
;
A
#
# COMPACT_ATOMS: atom_id res chain seq x y z
N MET A 1 13.61 7.04 9.76
CA MET A 1 13.70 6.02 8.68
C MET A 1 12.74 6.37 7.54
N LYS A 2 12.86 5.68 6.38
CA LYS A 2 11.86 5.75 5.31
C LYS A 2 11.23 4.37 5.13
N LEU A 3 9.93 4.27 5.34
CA LEU A 3 9.18 3.02 5.31
C LEU A 3 8.26 3.00 4.10
N PHE A 4 8.40 1.97 3.28
CA PHE A 4 7.68 1.84 2.02
C PHE A 4 6.74 0.65 2.07
N TYR A 5 5.43 0.90 1.99
CA TYR A 5 4.46 -0.14 1.72
C TYR A 5 4.31 -0.33 0.21
N TYR A 6 4.58 -1.53 -0.30
CA TYR A 6 4.44 -1.78 -1.73
C TYR A 6 3.35 -2.80 -2.06
N CYS A 7 2.75 -2.61 -3.21
CA CYS A 7 1.81 -3.54 -3.83
C CYS A 7 1.99 -3.54 -5.35
N TYR A 8 1.03 -4.12 -6.09
CA TYR A 8 1.09 -4.13 -7.55
C TYR A 8 0.97 -2.72 -8.13
N GLY A 9 -0.10 -1.99 -7.81
CA GLY A 9 -0.48 -0.75 -8.49
C GLY A 9 -0.51 0.51 -7.62
N ARG A 10 0.00 0.51 -6.39
CA ARG A 10 -0.08 1.65 -5.47
C ARG A 10 -1.52 2.18 -5.25
N ALA A 11 -2.53 1.31 -5.40
CA ALA A 11 -3.93 1.74 -5.43
C ALA A 11 -4.77 1.26 -4.22
N HIS A 12 -4.45 0.11 -3.65
CA HIS A 12 -5.31 -0.52 -2.64
C HIS A 12 -4.54 -0.89 -1.36
N SER A 13 -3.91 -2.07 -1.29
CA SER A 13 -3.33 -2.59 -0.04
C SER A 13 -2.22 -1.73 0.54
N SER A 14 -1.35 -1.15 -0.29
CA SER A 14 -0.30 -0.23 0.18
C SER A 14 -0.89 1.07 0.75
N VAL A 15 -1.92 1.60 0.10
CA VAL A 15 -2.65 2.79 0.58
C VAL A 15 -3.27 2.53 1.96
N ILE A 16 -3.95 1.41 2.11
CA ILE A 16 -4.62 1.06 3.37
C ILE A 16 -3.59 0.76 4.48
N ALA A 17 -2.52 0.02 4.17
CA ALA A 17 -1.45 -0.23 5.14
C ALA A 17 -0.81 1.08 5.62
N GLY A 18 -0.48 2.00 4.71
CA GLY A 18 0.03 3.32 5.07
C GLY A 18 -0.97 4.17 5.86
N SER A 19 -2.27 4.09 5.53
CA SER A 19 -3.32 4.79 6.26
C SER A 19 -3.53 4.26 7.68
N ILE A 20 -3.42 2.94 7.89
CA ILE A 20 -3.40 2.33 9.22
C ILE A 20 -2.16 2.80 9.99
N HIS A 21 -0.99 2.79 9.36
CA HIS A 21 0.27 3.21 9.99
C HIS A 21 0.20 4.64 10.52
N LEU A 22 -0.41 5.54 9.74
CA LEU A 22 -0.58 6.96 10.08
C LEU A 22 -1.83 7.24 10.94
N ASN A 23 -2.49 6.21 11.48
CA ASN A 23 -3.71 6.33 12.29
C ASN A 23 -4.89 7.05 11.57
N ARG A 24 -4.87 7.08 10.21
CA ARG A 24 -5.98 7.61 9.41
C ARG A 24 -7.13 6.59 9.30
N LEU A 25 -6.81 5.30 9.48
CA LEU A 25 -7.77 4.20 9.60
C LEU A 25 -7.54 3.45 10.92
N PRO A 26 -8.60 2.86 11.52
CA PRO A 26 -8.51 2.22 12.84
C PRO A 26 -7.62 0.97 12.81
N GLY A 27 -6.76 0.80 13.83
CA GLY A 27 -5.97 -0.42 14.04
C GLY A 27 -6.61 -1.44 14.99
N ASP A 28 -7.74 -1.12 15.59
CA ASP A 28 -8.43 -1.89 16.64
C ASP A 28 -9.77 -2.50 16.19
N ARG A 29 -10.32 -2.03 15.08
CA ARG A 29 -11.56 -2.54 14.46
C ARG A 29 -11.45 -2.61 12.95
N ILE A 30 -12.37 -3.32 12.34
CA ILE A 30 -12.52 -3.33 10.86
C ILE A 30 -13.34 -2.08 10.46
N PRO A 31 -12.83 -1.22 9.55
CA PRO A 31 -13.58 -0.07 9.06
C PRO A 31 -14.73 -0.50 8.16
N SER A 32 -15.73 0.35 8.03
CA SER A 32 -16.76 0.21 7.01
C SER A 32 -16.18 0.37 5.60
N VAL A 33 -16.89 -0.15 4.60
CA VAL A 33 -16.52 0.06 3.19
C VAL A 33 -16.45 1.54 2.86
N LYS A 34 -17.35 2.35 3.43
CA LYS A 34 -17.34 3.80 3.23
C LYS A 34 -16.06 4.45 3.75
N GLU A 35 -15.60 4.09 4.96
CA GLU A 35 -14.35 4.63 5.50
C GLU A 35 -13.14 4.28 4.62
N ILE A 36 -13.13 3.08 4.01
CA ILE A 36 -12.08 2.68 3.06
C ILE A 36 -12.15 3.52 1.78
N LEU A 37 -13.36 3.71 1.24
CA LEU A 37 -13.59 4.50 0.03
C LEU A 37 -13.31 5.99 0.20
N ASP A 38 -13.44 6.50 1.42
CA ASP A 38 -13.17 7.90 1.77
C ASP A 38 -11.67 8.20 1.91
N VAL A 39 -10.77 7.19 1.87
CA VAL A 39 -9.32 7.40 1.82
C VAL A 39 -8.95 8.07 0.49
N PRO A 40 -8.35 9.28 0.51
CA PRO A 40 -8.13 10.06 -0.71
C PRO A 40 -7.31 9.36 -1.78
N GLU A 41 -6.30 8.59 -1.36
CA GLU A 41 -5.39 7.89 -2.26
C GLU A 41 -5.93 6.53 -2.73
N PHE A 42 -7.09 6.07 -2.21
CA PHE A 42 -7.65 4.77 -2.55
C PHE A 42 -8.16 4.73 -3.99
N ASP A 43 -7.62 3.80 -4.78
CA ASP A 43 -7.95 3.58 -6.20
C ASP A 43 -7.64 4.78 -7.13
N GLN A 44 -6.67 5.63 -6.75
CA GLN A 44 -6.30 6.81 -7.53
C GLN A 44 -5.14 6.56 -8.54
N SER A 45 -4.40 5.48 -8.42
CA SER A 45 -3.30 5.18 -9.33
C SER A 45 -3.81 4.55 -10.64
N ASP A 46 -3.42 5.09 -11.78
CA ASP A 46 -3.77 4.59 -13.11
C ASP A 46 -2.74 3.59 -13.70
N GLY A 47 -1.65 3.35 -12.99
CA GLY A 47 -0.57 2.45 -13.41
C GLY A 47 0.57 3.14 -14.17
N SER A 48 0.47 4.42 -14.48
CA SER A 48 1.60 5.23 -14.99
C SER A 48 2.66 5.47 -13.92
N ASP A 49 2.29 5.27 -12.65
CA ASP A 49 3.08 5.57 -11.46
C ASP A 49 3.95 4.39 -10.98
N PHE A 50 4.14 3.33 -11.78
CA PHE A 50 4.98 2.21 -11.37
C PHE A 50 6.43 2.65 -11.10
N GLY A 51 6.95 2.23 -9.94
CA GLY A 51 8.29 2.60 -9.48
C GLY A 51 8.40 4.00 -8.88
N ILE A 52 7.34 4.79 -8.88
CA ILE A 52 7.33 6.15 -8.32
C ILE A 52 6.78 6.11 -6.89
N PRO A 53 7.60 6.43 -5.87
CA PRO A 53 7.13 6.53 -4.50
C PRO A 53 6.18 7.72 -4.31
N TYR A 54 5.13 7.50 -3.53
CA TYR A 54 4.24 8.56 -3.09
C TYR A 54 4.35 8.73 -1.58
N PHE A 55 4.66 9.93 -1.13
CA PHE A 55 4.77 10.28 0.28
C PHE A 55 3.37 10.44 0.90
N LEU A 56 3.06 9.65 1.93
CA LEU A 56 1.79 9.74 2.65
C LEU A 56 1.85 10.66 3.87
N GLY A 57 2.97 10.68 4.59
CA GLY A 57 3.09 11.46 5.81
C GLY A 57 4.21 10.96 6.71
N ARG A 58 4.24 11.47 7.95
CA ARG A 58 5.15 11.04 9.01
C ARG A 58 4.38 10.38 10.14
N ASP A 59 4.97 9.35 10.74
CA ASP A 59 4.42 8.71 11.95
C ASP A 59 4.86 9.44 13.23
N GLU A 60 4.44 8.90 14.38
CA GLU A 60 4.76 9.49 15.69
C GLU A 60 6.25 9.43 16.04
N CYS A 61 7.03 8.59 15.35
CA CYS A 61 8.49 8.45 15.49
C CYS A 61 9.27 9.23 14.43
N ASP A 62 8.61 10.15 13.70
CA ASP A 62 9.17 10.93 12.60
C ASP A 62 9.69 10.08 11.43
N ASN A 63 9.21 8.85 11.29
CA ASN A 63 9.48 8.04 10.10
C ASN A 63 8.64 8.54 8.93
N GLU A 64 9.25 8.63 7.74
CA GLU A 64 8.56 8.99 6.52
C GLU A 64 7.88 7.75 5.93
N ILE A 65 6.56 7.81 5.74
CA ILE A 65 5.76 6.72 5.20
C ILE A 65 5.46 6.95 3.73
N PHE A 66 5.87 5.99 2.91
CA PHE A 66 5.66 6.00 1.47
C PHE A 66 4.84 4.80 1.02
N ILE A 67 4.17 4.95 -0.11
CA ILE A 67 3.55 3.85 -0.86
C ILE A 67 4.16 3.80 -2.27
N ILE A 68 4.27 2.58 -2.83
CA ILE A 68 4.83 2.38 -4.16
C ILE A 68 4.20 1.16 -4.84
N GLY A 69 4.03 1.24 -6.16
CA GLY A 69 3.60 0.13 -7.01
C GLY A 69 4.75 -0.32 -7.90
N PHE A 70 5.01 -1.64 -7.97
CA PHE A 70 6.07 -2.19 -8.83
C PHE A 70 5.54 -2.94 -10.05
N GLY A 71 4.21 -3.02 -10.22
CA GLY A 71 3.64 -3.89 -11.24
C GLY A 71 4.10 -5.34 -11.08
N GLY A 72 4.52 -5.96 -12.19
CA GLY A 72 5.13 -7.29 -12.18
C GLY A 72 6.63 -7.30 -11.84
N GLY A 73 7.27 -6.13 -11.68
CA GLY A 73 8.72 -5.98 -11.57
C GLY A 73 9.26 -5.84 -10.14
N VAL A 74 8.56 -6.36 -9.12
CA VAL A 74 8.95 -6.19 -7.71
C VAL A 74 10.40 -6.61 -7.44
N ALA A 75 10.80 -7.79 -7.87
CA ALA A 75 12.13 -8.31 -7.60
C ALA A 75 13.22 -7.41 -8.20
N LEU A 76 13.09 -7.07 -9.48
CA LEU A 76 14.03 -6.19 -10.17
C LEU A 76 14.05 -4.79 -9.53
N GLY A 77 12.87 -4.23 -9.24
CA GLY A 77 12.76 -2.90 -8.63
C GLY A 77 13.45 -2.82 -7.28
N LEU A 78 13.20 -3.78 -6.38
CA LEU A 78 13.85 -3.83 -5.08
C LEU A 78 15.36 -4.06 -5.19
N GLN A 79 15.81 -4.98 -6.04
CA GLN A 79 17.24 -5.21 -6.27
C GLN A 79 17.95 -3.95 -6.76
N THR A 80 17.34 -3.22 -7.71
CA THR A 80 17.91 -1.97 -8.23
C THR A 80 17.99 -0.91 -7.13
N ILE A 81 16.93 -0.75 -6.33
CA ILE A 81 16.91 0.25 -5.25
C ILE A 81 17.98 -0.08 -4.20
N TYR A 82 18.06 -1.32 -3.73
CA TYR A 82 19.07 -1.70 -2.73
C TYR A 82 20.49 -1.54 -3.26
N PHE A 83 20.76 -1.92 -4.52
CA PHE A 83 22.06 -1.70 -5.15
C PHE A 83 22.44 -0.22 -5.17
N LEU A 84 21.51 0.66 -5.55
CA LEU A 84 21.77 2.10 -5.59
C LEU A 84 22.00 2.68 -4.20
N LEU A 85 21.20 2.28 -3.21
CA LEU A 85 21.35 2.73 -1.82
C LEU A 85 22.72 2.35 -1.26
N GLU A 86 23.17 1.13 -1.51
CA GLU A 86 24.50 0.65 -1.10
C GLU A 86 25.61 1.51 -1.73
N ARG A 87 25.51 1.81 -3.03
CA ARG A 87 26.53 2.60 -3.75
C ARG A 87 26.55 4.07 -3.38
N LEU A 88 25.41 4.63 -3.06
CA LEU A 88 25.29 6.03 -2.67
C LEU A 88 25.67 6.28 -1.21
N GLY A 89 25.93 5.22 -0.42
CA GLY A 89 26.29 5.35 1.00
C GLY A 89 25.20 6.07 1.80
N ASN A 90 23.94 5.82 1.49
CA ASN A 90 22.82 6.55 2.09
C ASN A 90 22.71 6.22 3.60
N PRO A 91 22.92 7.20 4.50
CA PRO A 91 22.83 6.99 5.94
C PRO A 91 21.38 6.75 6.43
N ILE A 92 20.38 7.04 5.59
CA ILE A 92 18.98 6.88 5.94
C ILE A 92 18.54 5.46 5.63
N GLU A 93 18.04 4.75 6.63
CA GLU A 93 17.53 3.40 6.47
C GLU A 93 16.21 3.40 5.70
N TRP A 94 16.16 2.63 4.61
CA TRP A 94 14.97 2.40 3.79
C TRP A 94 14.50 0.96 3.97
N LYS A 95 13.25 0.79 4.36
CA LYS A 95 12.63 -0.54 4.55
C LYS A 95 11.40 -0.69 3.66
N PHE A 96 11.28 -1.84 3.01
CA PHE A 96 10.19 -2.14 2.07
C PHE A 96 9.35 -3.30 2.57
N PHE A 97 8.03 -3.11 2.64
CA PHE A 97 7.07 -4.06 3.19
C PHE A 97 6.00 -4.43 2.18
N ASN A 98 5.84 -5.73 1.95
CA ASN A 98 4.89 -6.28 1.01
C ASN A 98 3.47 -6.27 1.58
N SER A 99 2.63 -5.36 1.13
CA SER A 99 1.22 -5.33 1.50
C SER A 99 0.32 -6.17 0.59
N LEU A 100 0.80 -6.58 -0.59
CA LEU A 100 0.05 -7.41 -1.53
C LEU A 100 -0.22 -8.82 -1.00
N GLY A 101 0.73 -9.38 -0.25
CA GLY A 101 0.59 -10.69 0.39
C GLY A 101 -0.48 -10.73 1.49
N SER A 102 -0.83 -9.58 2.03
CA SER A 102 -1.81 -9.43 3.12
C SER A 102 -3.26 -9.38 2.64
N ILE A 103 -3.51 -9.33 1.32
CA ILE A 103 -4.86 -9.21 0.76
C ILE A 103 -5.34 -10.48 0.07
N GLY A 104 -6.65 -10.73 0.16
CA GLY A 104 -7.33 -11.84 -0.51
C GLY A 104 -7.45 -11.67 -2.03
N TRP A 105 -7.89 -12.74 -2.69
CA TRP A 105 -8.10 -12.76 -4.14
C TRP A 105 -9.19 -11.78 -4.61
N LEU A 106 -10.19 -11.49 -3.78
CA LEU A 106 -11.32 -10.60 -4.12
C LEU A 106 -10.85 -9.18 -4.39
N THR A 107 -9.89 -8.68 -3.60
CA THR A 107 -9.27 -7.37 -3.85
C THR A 107 -8.50 -7.34 -5.16
N LYS A 108 -7.80 -8.42 -5.47
CA LYS A 108 -7.05 -8.56 -6.74
C LYS A 108 -8.00 -8.56 -7.94
N VAL A 109 -9.12 -9.28 -7.84
CA VAL A 109 -10.16 -9.34 -8.88
C VAL A 109 -10.87 -7.99 -9.01
N GLY A 110 -11.24 -7.34 -7.91
CA GLY A 110 -11.89 -6.03 -7.92
C GLY A 110 -11.05 -4.96 -8.61
N GLY A 111 -9.74 -4.90 -8.32
CA GLY A 111 -8.81 -4.01 -9.00
C GLY A 111 -8.65 -4.30 -10.50
N PHE A 112 -8.71 -5.58 -10.90
CA PHE A 112 -8.66 -5.97 -12.31
C PHE A 112 -9.94 -5.56 -13.07
N ILE A 113 -11.11 -5.75 -12.46
CA ILE A 113 -12.41 -5.37 -13.03
C ILE A 113 -12.50 -3.84 -13.19
N SER A 114 -12.11 -3.08 -12.17
CA SER A 114 -12.08 -1.61 -12.20
C SER A 114 -11.29 -1.08 -13.39
N LYS A 115 -10.09 -1.65 -13.63
CA LYS A 115 -9.20 -1.21 -14.72
C LYS A 115 -9.65 -1.65 -16.12
N LYS A 116 -10.23 -2.84 -16.26
CA LYS A 116 -10.53 -3.42 -17.58
C LYS A 116 -11.92 -3.07 -18.13
N LEU A 117 -12.92 -2.88 -17.27
CA LEU A 117 -14.30 -2.70 -17.69
C LEU A 117 -14.80 -1.26 -17.63
N ASN A 118 -13.93 -0.31 -17.26
CA ASN A 118 -14.30 1.10 -17.09
C ASN A 118 -15.51 1.32 -16.13
N TRP A 119 -15.80 0.31 -15.29
CA TRP A 119 -16.83 0.33 -14.25
C TRP A 119 -16.22 0.76 -12.91
N SER A 120 -15.69 1.98 -12.91
CA SER A 120 -14.94 2.51 -11.77
C SER A 120 -15.66 2.40 -10.42
N GLY A 121 -16.97 2.60 -10.41
CA GLY A 121 -17.77 2.54 -9.17
C GLY A 121 -17.86 1.13 -8.58
N LEU A 122 -18.22 0.13 -9.38
CA LEU A 122 -18.40 -1.26 -8.92
C LEU A 122 -17.05 -1.90 -8.56
N GLY A 123 -16.02 -1.70 -9.41
CA GLY A 123 -14.69 -2.25 -9.17
C GLY A 123 -14.06 -1.68 -7.90
N ARG A 124 -14.19 -0.36 -7.69
CA ARG A 124 -13.75 0.34 -6.48
C ARG A 124 -14.44 -0.20 -5.22
N TYR A 125 -15.76 -0.43 -5.29
CA TYR A 125 -16.52 -1.02 -4.19
C TYR A 125 -16.08 -2.46 -3.87
N LEU A 126 -15.90 -3.31 -4.89
CA LEU A 126 -15.42 -4.70 -4.73
C LEU A 126 -13.98 -4.74 -4.16
N ALA A 127 -13.13 -3.81 -4.59
CA ALA A 127 -11.78 -3.67 -4.02
C ALA A 127 -11.85 -3.31 -2.54
N ALA A 128 -12.73 -2.37 -2.15
CA ALA A 128 -12.93 -1.99 -0.75
C ALA A 128 -13.49 -3.14 0.10
N LEU A 129 -14.44 -3.94 -0.41
CA LEU A 129 -14.92 -5.15 0.25
C LEU A 129 -13.80 -6.17 0.47
N GLY A 130 -12.96 -6.39 -0.54
CA GLY A 130 -11.84 -7.31 -0.43
C GLY A 130 -10.79 -6.84 0.58
N ILE A 131 -10.54 -5.54 0.65
CA ILE A 131 -9.70 -4.93 1.69
C ILE A 131 -10.33 -5.16 3.07
N GLN A 132 -11.64 -4.91 3.23
CA GLN A 132 -12.33 -5.11 4.50
C GLN A 132 -12.20 -6.55 5.00
N GLN A 133 -12.33 -7.54 4.12
CA GLN A 133 -12.14 -8.96 4.47
C GLN A 133 -10.71 -9.30 4.90
N SER A 134 -9.73 -8.60 4.36
CA SER A 134 -8.30 -8.82 4.63
C SER A 134 -7.70 -7.83 5.62
N TYR A 135 -8.52 -6.95 6.19
CA TYR A 135 -8.09 -5.82 7.00
C TYR A 135 -7.24 -6.22 8.20
N SER A 136 -7.63 -7.27 8.89
CA SER A 136 -6.88 -7.78 10.05
C SER A 136 -5.45 -8.21 9.70
N ASN A 137 -5.21 -8.68 8.47
CA ASN A 137 -3.87 -9.02 8.00
C ASN A 137 -3.02 -7.77 7.74
N LEU A 138 -3.64 -6.72 7.21
CA LEU A 138 -2.97 -5.42 7.03
C LEU A 138 -2.63 -4.77 8.38
N VAL A 139 -3.52 -4.86 9.37
CA VAL A 139 -3.25 -4.41 10.74
C VAL A 139 -2.07 -5.17 11.35
N LYS A 140 -2.01 -6.51 11.19
CA LYS A 140 -0.87 -7.33 11.66
C LYS A 140 0.43 -6.90 10.99
N LEU A 141 0.43 -6.71 9.68
CA LEU A 141 1.59 -6.22 8.94
C LEU A 141 2.07 -4.88 9.52
N VAL A 142 1.16 -3.92 9.68
CA VAL A 142 1.52 -2.59 10.20
C VAL A 142 2.07 -2.66 11.63
N LYS A 143 1.49 -3.50 12.50
CA LYS A 143 2.03 -3.72 13.86
C LYS A 143 3.47 -4.23 13.80
N THR A 144 3.75 -5.24 12.99
CA THR A 144 5.12 -5.76 12.79
C THR A 144 6.06 -4.67 12.28
N VAL A 145 5.59 -3.82 11.36
CA VAL A 145 6.41 -2.71 10.83
C VAL A 145 6.71 -1.66 11.90
N LYS A 146 5.74 -1.32 12.75
CA LYS A 146 5.95 -0.35 13.86
C LYS A 146 6.90 -0.87 14.96
N GLU A 147 7.14 -2.18 15.02
CA GLU A 147 8.07 -2.83 15.96
C GLU A 147 9.51 -2.92 15.41
N THR A 148 9.75 -2.55 14.15
CA THR A 148 11.07 -2.63 13.50
C THR A 148 11.83 -1.32 13.56
#